data_587884a245392a597312001899719848
#
_entry.id   587884a245392a597312001899719848
#
_cell.length_a   1.000
_cell.length_b   1.000
_cell.length_c   1.000
_cell.angle_alpha   90.00
_cell.angle_beta   90.00
_cell.angle_gamma   90.00
#
_symmetry.space_group_name_H-M   'P 1'
#
loop_
_entity.id
_entity.type
_entity.pdbx_description
1 polymer ?
#
loop_
_entity_poly.entity_id
_entity_poly.type
_entity_poly.pdbx_seq_one_letter_code
_entity_poly.pdbx_strand_id
1 'polypeptide(L)'
;MNPNETAVNRETVAVFAPATVANVASGFDVLGFALERPGDTVILRRIPEKRVEILAVEGDDGQLPRNPDKNTASVAARSFLEAIDFPFGLELTLRKQMPMSSGLGSSAASSVAAVYAANLLADTPFSVTELLPFTMEAEEVACGSAHADNVAPALLGGFVLIRSYDPLDVVQLPVPAGLAVATVHPHTEIKTEDARRILKKELRLSDAVRQWGNLAALVAALYQGDLDLLSRSLQDVVAEPRRGLLIPGFAKVKQAAFQGGALGCSISGSGPSVFALCRSMRSAREVGTAMQSAFAQVGLEADVYLSGINESGPVVLDTEQGG
;
A
#
# COMPACT_ATOMS: atom_id res chain seq x y z
N MET A 1 -7.15 -3.64 -32.68
CA MET A 1 -6.43 -4.92 -32.63
C MET A 1 -5.13 -4.77 -33.39
N ASN A 2 -4.02 -4.68 -32.72
CA ASN A 2 -2.70 -4.58 -33.34
C ASN A 2 -2.11 -6.01 -33.42
N PRO A 3 -1.82 -6.57 -34.60
CA PRO A 3 -1.48 -7.98 -34.76
C PRO A 3 0.03 -8.25 -34.65
N ASN A 4 0.74 -7.63 -33.70
CA ASN A 4 2.16 -7.84 -33.51
C ASN A 4 2.60 -7.75 -32.04
N GLU A 5 1.85 -8.35 -31.11
CA GLU A 5 2.43 -8.78 -29.85
C GLU A 5 2.89 -10.23 -30.01
N THR A 6 4.09 -10.39 -30.58
CA THR A 6 4.84 -11.63 -30.47
C THR A 6 4.99 -11.94 -28.98
N ALA A 7 4.50 -13.09 -28.54
CA ALA A 7 4.75 -13.63 -27.21
C ALA A 7 6.26 -13.63 -26.96
N VAL A 8 6.75 -12.65 -26.24
CA VAL A 8 8.15 -12.59 -25.83
C VAL A 8 8.30 -13.68 -24.78
N ASN A 9 8.97 -14.76 -25.11
CA ASN A 9 9.31 -15.82 -24.15
C ASN A 9 10.24 -15.23 -23.07
N ARG A 10 9.62 -14.60 -22.06
CA ARG A 10 10.33 -13.92 -20.99
C ARG A 10 10.83 -14.96 -20.01
N GLU A 11 12.14 -15.13 -19.89
CA GLU A 11 12.72 -15.97 -18.82
C GLU A 11 12.78 -15.22 -17.48
N THR A 12 12.86 -13.90 -17.53
CA THR A 12 13.00 -13.03 -16.34
C THR A 12 12.13 -11.79 -16.47
N VAL A 13 11.45 -11.42 -15.40
CA VAL A 13 10.61 -10.22 -15.30
C VAL A 13 10.92 -9.50 -13.99
N ALA A 14 11.12 -8.19 -14.06
CA ALA A 14 11.23 -7.30 -12.91
C ALA A 14 9.98 -6.42 -12.83
N VAL A 15 9.35 -6.37 -11.65
CA VAL A 15 8.16 -5.57 -11.39
C VAL A 15 8.37 -4.70 -10.16
N PHE A 16 8.14 -3.42 -10.31
CA PHE A 16 7.95 -2.48 -9.21
C PHE A 16 6.48 -2.45 -8.81
N ALA A 17 6.19 -2.55 -7.52
CA ALA A 17 4.86 -2.28 -6.98
C ALA A 17 4.91 -1.13 -5.96
N PRO A 18 3.91 -0.25 -5.99
CA PRO A 18 3.92 0.98 -5.21
C PRO A 18 3.61 0.75 -3.72
N ALA A 19 4.07 1.67 -2.88
CA ALA A 19 3.57 1.87 -1.53
C ALA A 19 2.10 2.28 -1.54
N THR A 20 1.41 2.07 -0.43
CA THR A 20 0.01 2.41 -0.27
C THR A 20 -0.24 3.14 1.04
N VAL A 21 -1.30 3.95 1.04
CA VAL A 21 -1.90 4.53 2.23
C VAL A 21 -3.25 3.86 2.44
N ALA A 22 -3.34 3.01 3.44
CA ALA A 22 -4.57 2.35 3.82
C ALA A 22 -5.37 3.17 4.85
N ASN A 23 -6.64 2.84 5.00
CA ASN A 23 -7.62 3.51 5.86
C ASN A 23 -8.06 4.90 5.38
N VAL A 24 -7.22 5.70 4.79
CA VAL A 24 -7.50 7.05 4.27
C VAL A 24 -8.41 7.84 5.23
N ALA A 25 -8.01 7.95 6.49
CA ALA A 25 -8.79 8.50 7.59
C ALA A 25 -10.13 7.77 7.81
N SER A 26 -11.22 8.22 7.21
CA SER A 26 -12.58 7.70 7.44
C SER A 26 -12.87 6.31 6.87
N GLY A 27 -11.99 5.77 6.03
CA GLY A 27 -12.17 4.47 5.35
C GLY A 27 -11.47 3.29 6.03
N PHE A 28 -11.51 3.21 7.36
CA PHE A 28 -10.88 2.14 8.12
C PHE A 28 -11.20 0.75 7.57
N ASP A 29 -10.16 -0.02 7.21
CA ASP A 29 -10.18 -1.36 6.61
C ASP A 29 -10.95 -1.47 5.26
N VAL A 30 -11.45 -0.37 4.68
CA VAL A 30 -12.23 -0.41 3.43
C VAL A 30 -11.76 0.55 2.35
N LEU A 31 -10.76 1.40 2.60
CA LEU A 31 -10.28 2.36 1.61
C LEU A 31 -8.77 2.48 1.65
N GLY A 32 -8.14 2.45 0.48
CA GLY A 32 -6.72 2.71 0.31
C GLY A 32 -6.43 3.44 -0.99
N PHE A 33 -5.24 4.01 -1.12
CA PHE A 33 -4.73 4.51 -2.38
C PHE A 33 -3.24 4.20 -2.57
N ALA A 34 -2.80 4.17 -3.84
CA ALA A 34 -1.42 3.90 -4.20
C ALA A 34 -0.61 5.19 -4.36
N LEU A 35 0.66 5.15 -3.97
CA LEU A 35 1.64 6.21 -4.19
C LEU A 35 2.41 5.94 -5.50
N GLU A 36 2.91 6.97 -6.18
CA GLU A 36 3.86 6.76 -7.29
C GLU A 36 5.19 6.21 -6.77
N ARG A 37 5.64 6.70 -5.62
CA ARG A 37 6.85 6.29 -4.89
C ARG A 37 6.68 6.59 -3.39
N PRO A 38 7.36 5.82 -2.48
CA PRO A 38 8.25 4.69 -2.74
C PRO A 38 7.51 3.43 -3.17
N GLY A 39 8.23 2.31 -3.30
CA GLY A 39 7.69 0.99 -3.61
C GLY A 39 8.77 -0.07 -3.49
N ASP A 40 8.41 -1.33 -3.70
CA ASP A 40 9.36 -2.45 -3.70
C ASP A 40 9.45 -3.09 -5.09
N THR A 41 10.55 -3.78 -5.37
CA THR A 41 10.76 -4.47 -6.64
C THR A 41 10.94 -5.96 -6.41
N VAL A 42 10.24 -6.76 -7.20
CA VAL A 42 10.45 -8.22 -7.29
C VAL A 42 10.97 -8.56 -8.67
N ILE A 43 12.02 -9.38 -8.72
CA ILE A 43 12.54 -9.96 -9.94
C ILE A 43 12.26 -11.46 -9.86
N LEU A 44 11.53 -11.99 -10.83
CA LEU A 44 11.26 -13.42 -10.97
C LEU A 44 11.96 -13.97 -12.20
N ARG A 45 12.59 -15.14 -12.05
CA ARG A 45 13.17 -15.93 -13.14
C ARG A 45 12.52 -17.31 -13.16
N ARG A 46 12.11 -17.78 -14.34
CA ARG A 46 11.63 -19.15 -14.53
C ARG A 46 12.74 -20.16 -14.31
N ILE A 47 12.40 -21.28 -13.64
CA ILE A 47 13.25 -22.45 -13.51
C ILE A 47 12.47 -23.73 -13.84
N PRO A 48 13.13 -24.82 -14.32
CA PRO A 48 12.44 -26.07 -14.64
C PRO A 48 11.84 -26.79 -13.42
N GLU A 49 12.47 -26.63 -12.26
CA GLU A 49 12.05 -27.28 -11.02
C GLU A 49 10.77 -26.64 -10.47
N LYS A 50 9.76 -27.43 -10.18
CA LYS A 50 8.44 -26.99 -9.69
C LYS A 50 8.50 -26.52 -8.24
N ARG A 51 9.16 -25.41 -7.96
CA ARG A 51 9.33 -24.80 -6.64
C ARG A 51 9.49 -23.29 -6.75
N VAL A 52 9.32 -22.61 -5.63
CA VAL A 52 9.66 -21.20 -5.48
C VAL A 52 10.88 -21.10 -4.55
N GLU A 53 11.93 -20.45 -5.00
CA GLU A 53 13.15 -20.21 -4.24
C GLU A 53 13.40 -18.72 -4.08
N ILE A 54 13.84 -18.31 -2.88
CA ILE A 54 14.31 -16.94 -2.65
C ILE A 54 15.83 -16.92 -2.87
N LEU A 55 16.25 -16.29 -3.95
CA LEU A 55 17.65 -16.13 -4.29
C LEU A 55 18.31 -15.04 -3.45
N ALA A 56 17.63 -13.88 -3.32
CA ALA A 56 18.11 -12.76 -2.52
C ALA A 56 16.94 -11.93 -1.97
N VAL A 57 17.19 -11.29 -0.83
CA VAL A 57 16.39 -10.17 -0.31
C VAL A 57 17.39 -9.05 0.00
N GLU A 58 17.19 -7.91 -0.63
CA GLU A 58 18.07 -6.74 -0.57
C GLU A 58 17.34 -5.59 0.15
N GLY A 59 18.05 -4.80 0.95
CA GLY A 59 17.49 -3.62 1.63
C GLY A 59 16.58 -3.90 2.82
N ASP A 60 16.62 -5.14 3.36
CA ASP A 60 15.83 -5.57 4.52
C ASP A 60 16.64 -5.66 5.82
N ASP A 61 17.93 -5.31 5.79
CA ASP A 61 18.87 -5.45 6.92
C ASP A 61 18.82 -6.85 7.59
N GLY A 62 18.50 -7.88 6.79
CA GLY A 62 18.41 -9.26 7.24
C GLY A 62 17.18 -9.60 8.09
N GLN A 63 16.17 -8.76 8.11
CA GLN A 63 14.99 -8.92 8.98
C GLN A 63 13.91 -9.82 8.36
N LEU A 64 13.82 -9.89 7.02
CA LEU A 64 12.81 -10.70 6.37
C LEU A 64 13.20 -12.19 6.29
N PRO A 65 12.22 -13.10 6.43
CA PRO A 65 12.46 -14.51 6.31
C PRO A 65 12.95 -14.88 4.91
N ARG A 66 14.02 -15.67 4.85
CA ARG A 66 14.53 -16.30 3.61
C ARG A 66 13.85 -17.64 3.33
N ASN A 67 13.04 -18.13 4.27
CA ASN A 67 12.22 -19.30 4.05
C ASN A 67 11.06 -18.94 3.11
N PRO A 68 10.91 -19.63 1.94
CA PRO A 68 9.85 -19.35 0.98
C PRO A 68 8.43 -19.49 1.55
N ASP A 69 8.23 -20.31 2.58
CA ASP A 69 6.93 -20.52 3.21
C ASP A 69 6.51 -19.39 4.16
N LYS A 70 7.42 -18.44 4.43
CA LYS A 70 7.20 -17.35 5.40
C LYS A 70 7.39 -15.96 4.81
N ASN A 71 7.92 -15.86 3.60
CA ASN A 71 8.11 -14.58 2.93
C ASN A 71 6.88 -14.27 2.06
N THR A 72 6.30 -13.10 2.23
CA THR A 72 5.04 -12.69 1.58
C THR A 72 5.12 -12.78 0.06
N ALA A 73 6.23 -12.34 -0.56
CA ALA A 73 6.39 -12.38 -2.00
C ALA A 73 6.43 -13.82 -2.55
N SER A 74 7.15 -14.72 -1.87
CA SER A 74 7.23 -16.12 -2.30
C SER A 74 5.95 -16.91 -2.04
N VAL A 75 5.23 -16.64 -0.95
CA VAL A 75 3.91 -17.22 -0.68
C VAL A 75 2.93 -16.80 -1.77
N ALA A 76 2.89 -15.52 -2.13
CA ALA A 76 2.03 -15.00 -3.19
C ALA A 76 2.34 -15.65 -4.55
N ALA A 77 3.63 -15.71 -4.92
CA ALA A 77 4.06 -16.36 -6.17
C ALA A 77 3.72 -17.86 -6.22
N ARG A 78 3.83 -18.56 -5.08
CA ARG A 78 3.48 -19.97 -4.97
C ARG A 78 1.98 -20.19 -5.10
N SER A 79 1.15 -19.42 -4.37
CA SER A 79 -0.31 -19.49 -4.47
C SER A 79 -0.79 -19.31 -5.92
N PHE A 80 -0.18 -18.35 -6.64
CA PHE A 80 -0.43 -18.17 -8.06
C PHE A 80 -0.04 -19.41 -8.88
N LEU A 81 1.16 -19.98 -8.68
CA LEU A 81 1.61 -21.16 -9.42
C LEU A 81 0.75 -22.41 -9.14
N GLU A 82 0.27 -22.58 -7.91
CA GLU A 82 -0.66 -23.64 -7.53
C GLU A 82 -1.97 -23.56 -8.32
N ALA A 83 -2.49 -22.37 -8.54
CA ALA A 83 -3.72 -22.17 -9.32
C ALA A 83 -3.58 -22.50 -10.81
N ILE A 84 -2.34 -22.61 -11.33
CA ILE A 84 -2.05 -23.00 -12.72
C ILE A 84 -1.27 -24.32 -12.82
N ASP A 85 -1.36 -25.19 -11.80
CA ASP A 85 -0.76 -26.53 -11.74
C ASP A 85 0.78 -26.55 -11.88
N PHE A 86 1.49 -25.51 -11.44
CA PHE A 86 2.95 -25.42 -11.46
C PHE A 86 3.57 -25.81 -12.81
N PRO A 87 3.33 -25.06 -13.89
CA PRO A 87 3.92 -25.37 -15.19
C PRO A 87 5.46 -25.23 -15.20
N PHE A 88 6.00 -24.42 -14.28
CA PHE A 88 7.42 -24.13 -14.05
C PHE A 88 7.61 -23.72 -12.57
N GLY A 89 8.85 -23.52 -12.14
CA GLY A 89 9.14 -22.89 -10.85
C GLY A 89 9.73 -21.49 -11.02
N LEU A 90 9.99 -20.82 -9.87
CA LEU A 90 10.47 -19.45 -9.84
C LEU A 90 11.64 -19.28 -8.87
N GLU A 91 12.65 -18.58 -9.31
CA GLU A 91 13.64 -17.92 -8.45
C GLU A 91 13.23 -16.46 -8.24
N LEU A 92 13.26 -16.01 -6.99
CA LEU A 92 12.79 -14.71 -6.55
C LEU A 92 13.93 -13.89 -5.94
N THR A 93 14.12 -12.67 -6.45
CA THR A 93 14.90 -11.62 -5.78
C THR A 93 13.95 -10.49 -5.38
N LEU A 94 13.94 -10.16 -4.08
CA LEU A 94 13.16 -9.06 -3.52
C LEU A 94 14.08 -7.89 -3.17
N ARG A 95 13.79 -6.69 -3.71
CA ARG A 95 14.46 -5.44 -3.37
C ARG A 95 13.52 -4.56 -2.57
N LYS A 96 13.82 -4.39 -1.28
CA LYS A 96 13.08 -3.53 -0.36
C LYS A 96 13.59 -2.10 -0.49
N GLN A 97 12.69 -1.18 -0.81
CA GLN A 97 12.98 0.25 -0.95
C GLN A 97 12.10 1.09 -0.03
N MET A 98 11.31 0.43 0.80
CA MET A 98 10.45 1.02 1.82
C MET A 98 10.85 0.59 3.21
N PRO A 99 10.70 1.45 4.24
CA PRO A 99 10.89 1.04 5.62
C PRO A 99 9.91 -0.07 5.99
N MET A 100 10.40 -1.08 6.69
CA MET A 100 9.53 -2.15 7.18
C MET A 100 8.70 -1.68 8.37
N SER A 101 7.56 -2.32 8.61
CA SER A 101 6.62 -1.95 9.69
C SER A 101 6.24 -0.45 9.69
N SER A 102 6.30 0.18 8.53
CA SER A 102 6.10 1.63 8.37
C SER A 102 4.63 2.06 8.25
N GLY A 103 3.72 1.13 7.96
CA GLY A 103 2.34 1.46 7.60
C GLY A 103 2.16 1.91 6.14
N LEU A 104 3.16 1.69 5.28
CA LEU A 104 3.15 2.05 3.84
C LEU A 104 2.83 0.88 2.91
N GLY A 105 2.31 -0.23 3.43
CA GLY A 105 1.94 -1.39 2.62
C GLY A 105 3.12 -2.14 1.99
N SER A 106 4.30 -2.16 2.66
CA SER A 106 5.50 -2.78 2.12
C SER A 106 5.34 -4.30 1.87
N SER A 107 4.59 -5.01 2.70
CA SER A 107 4.23 -6.42 2.47
C SER A 107 3.35 -6.57 1.24
N ALA A 108 2.31 -5.75 1.13
CA ALA A 108 1.40 -5.72 -0.02
C ALA A 108 2.13 -5.44 -1.33
N ALA A 109 3.04 -4.46 -1.35
CA ALA A 109 3.85 -4.17 -2.54
C ALA A 109 4.68 -5.39 -2.96
N SER A 110 5.31 -6.09 -2.01
CA SER A 110 6.10 -7.28 -2.31
C SER A 110 5.25 -8.43 -2.87
N SER A 111 4.06 -8.71 -2.29
CA SER A 111 3.14 -9.75 -2.77
C SER A 111 2.56 -9.39 -4.14
N VAL A 112 2.16 -8.14 -4.34
CA VAL A 112 1.62 -7.63 -5.61
C VAL A 112 2.67 -7.73 -6.73
N ALA A 113 3.91 -7.26 -6.48
CA ALA A 113 4.98 -7.34 -7.47
C ALA A 113 5.27 -8.80 -7.87
N ALA A 114 5.27 -9.73 -6.90
CA ALA A 114 5.53 -11.14 -7.14
C ALA A 114 4.43 -11.80 -7.98
N VAL A 115 3.15 -11.60 -7.62
CA VAL A 115 2.03 -12.18 -8.37
C VAL A 115 1.92 -11.59 -9.77
N TYR A 116 2.10 -10.27 -9.90
CA TYR A 116 2.04 -9.60 -11.19
C TYR A 116 3.17 -10.09 -12.13
N ALA A 117 4.40 -10.23 -11.60
CA ALA A 117 5.52 -10.79 -12.36
C ALA A 117 5.28 -12.27 -12.74
N ALA A 118 4.74 -13.09 -11.83
CA ALA A 118 4.41 -14.48 -12.10
C ALA A 118 3.34 -14.62 -13.19
N ASN A 119 2.31 -13.77 -13.16
CA ASN A 119 1.27 -13.73 -14.19
C ASN A 119 1.84 -13.39 -15.58
N LEU A 120 2.77 -12.44 -15.65
CA LEU A 120 3.46 -12.10 -16.90
C LEU A 120 4.35 -13.25 -17.42
N LEU A 121 5.04 -13.96 -16.51
CA LEU A 121 5.83 -15.14 -16.87
C LEU A 121 4.97 -16.32 -17.34
N ALA A 122 3.73 -16.40 -16.89
CA ALA A 122 2.77 -17.44 -17.29
C ALA A 122 1.89 -17.01 -18.50
N ASP A 123 2.30 -15.99 -19.26
CA ASP A 123 1.56 -15.46 -20.40
C ASP A 123 0.16 -14.91 -20.05
N THR A 124 0.04 -14.32 -18.86
CA THR A 124 -1.15 -13.60 -18.36
C THR A 124 -2.46 -14.43 -18.32
N PRO A 125 -2.49 -15.59 -17.65
CA PRO A 125 -3.69 -16.41 -17.57
C PRO A 125 -4.84 -15.74 -16.78
N PHE A 126 -4.53 -14.74 -15.93
CA PHE A 126 -5.50 -14.00 -15.12
C PHE A 126 -5.50 -12.51 -15.48
N SER A 127 -6.67 -11.89 -15.43
CA SER A 127 -6.81 -10.44 -15.42
C SER A 127 -6.23 -9.85 -14.12
N VAL A 128 -5.91 -8.54 -14.13
CA VAL A 128 -5.29 -7.89 -12.97
C VAL A 128 -6.14 -8.06 -11.69
N THR A 129 -7.46 -7.91 -11.77
CA THR A 129 -8.35 -8.05 -10.61
C THR A 129 -8.38 -9.49 -10.07
N GLU A 130 -8.26 -10.51 -10.94
CA GLU A 130 -8.21 -11.91 -10.53
C GLU A 130 -6.92 -12.29 -9.80
N LEU A 131 -5.92 -11.40 -9.76
CA LEU A 131 -4.70 -11.59 -8.99
C LEU A 131 -4.86 -11.25 -7.49
N LEU A 132 -5.89 -10.50 -7.10
CA LEU A 132 -6.11 -10.08 -5.71
C LEU A 132 -6.15 -11.24 -4.69
N PRO A 133 -6.85 -12.35 -4.93
CA PRO A 133 -6.90 -13.45 -3.98
C PRO A 133 -5.52 -14.00 -3.60
N PHE A 134 -4.60 -14.13 -4.56
CA PHE A 134 -3.25 -14.63 -4.32
C PHE A 134 -2.42 -13.70 -3.44
N THR A 135 -2.59 -12.37 -3.61
CA THR A 135 -1.92 -11.36 -2.78
C THR A 135 -2.49 -11.33 -1.37
N MET A 136 -3.80 -11.53 -1.22
CA MET A 136 -4.47 -11.55 0.08
C MET A 136 -4.08 -12.76 0.92
N GLU A 137 -3.96 -13.95 0.32
CA GLU A 137 -3.49 -15.16 0.99
C GLU A 137 -2.09 -14.95 1.57
N ALA A 138 -1.20 -14.28 0.82
CA ALA A 138 0.14 -13.97 1.29
C ALA A 138 0.15 -13.00 2.48
N GLU A 139 -0.73 -12.00 2.50
CA GLU A 139 -0.89 -11.08 3.62
C GLU A 139 -1.42 -11.81 4.87
N GLU A 140 -2.34 -12.75 4.73
CA GLU A 140 -2.84 -13.57 5.83
C GLU A 140 -1.71 -14.38 6.49
N VAL A 141 -0.86 -15.01 5.68
CA VAL A 141 0.30 -15.77 6.17
C VAL A 141 1.32 -14.88 6.89
N ALA A 142 1.58 -13.66 6.37
CA ALA A 142 2.60 -12.77 6.92
C ALA A 142 2.12 -11.94 8.12
N CYS A 143 0.86 -11.49 8.09
CA CYS A 143 0.30 -10.52 9.05
C CYS A 143 -0.85 -11.09 9.89
N GLY A 144 -1.27 -12.34 9.62
CA GLY A 144 -2.39 -12.98 10.32
C GLY A 144 -3.76 -12.40 9.96
N SER A 145 -3.83 -11.57 8.92
CA SER A 145 -5.08 -11.03 8.38
C SER A 145 -4.87 -10.45 6.98
N ALA A 146 -5.78 -10.77 6.08
CA ALA A 146 -5.76 -10.28 4.70
C ALA A 146 -6.34 -8.85 4.65
N HIS A 147 -5.50 -7.87 4.28
CA HIS A 147 -5.87 -6.46 4.19
C HIS A 147 -5.96 -6.00 2.75
N ALA A 148 -7.16 -6.07 2.15
CA ALA A 148 -7.38 -5.66 0.77
C ALA A 148 -7.14 -4.15 0.55
N ASP A 149 -7.27 -3.31 1.57
CA ASP A 149 -7.06 -1.86 1.52
C ASP A 149 -5.61 -1.43 1.29
N ASN A 150 -4.65 -2.38 1.34
CA ASN A 150 -3.28 -2.20 0.87
C ASN A 150 -3.04 -2.90 -0.47
N VAL A 151 -3.39 -4.19 -0.60
CA VAL A 151 -3.07 -4.95 -1.82
C VAL A 151 -3.87 -4.48 -3.02
N ALA A 152 -5.15 -4.10 -2.84
CA ALA A 152 -5.98 -3.66 -3.96
C ALA A 152 -5.47 -2.36 -4.60
N PRO A 153 -5.17 -1.28 -3.86
CA PRO A 153 -4.59 -0.10 -4.48
C PRO A 153 -3.17 -0.32 -5.02
N ALA A 154 -2.34 -1.16 -4.37
CA ALA A 154 -1.02 -1.50 -4.91
C ALA A 154 -1.12 -2.21 -6.27
N LEU A 155 -2.13 -3.03 -6.48
CA LEU A 155 -2.34 -3.80 -7.70
C LEU A 155 -3.11 -3.02 -8.78
N LEU A 156 -4.16 -2.31 -8.40
CA LEU A 156 -5.07 -1.64 -9.34
C LEU A 156 -4.72 -0.18 -9.61
N GLY A 157 -3.97 0.44 -8.68
CA GLY A 157 -3.74 1.89 -8.70
C GLY A 157 -4.94 2.70 -8.20
N GLY A 158 -4.74 4.02 -8.06
CA GLY A 158 -5.77 4.97 -7.66
C GLY A 158 -6.24 4.80 -6.21
N PHE A 159 -7.42 5.33 -5.94
CA PHE A 159 -8.19 5.03 -4.74
C PHE A 159 -9.01 3.77 -4.97
N VAL A 160 -9.01 2.84 -4.01
CA VAL A 160 -9.79 1.60 -4.10
C VAL A 160 -10.63 1.44 -2.84
N LEU A 161 -11.93 1.29 -3.03
CA LEU A 161 -12.90 0.99 -1.99
C LEU A 161 -13.16 -0.53 -1.95
N ILE A 162 -13.06 -1.12 -0.80
CA ILE A 162 -13.41 -2.52 -0.55
C ILE A 162 -14.87 -2.55 -0.10
N ARG A 163 -15.77 -2.95 -0.99
CA ARG A 163 -17.21 -3.04 -0.68
C ARG A 163 -17.53 -4.27 0.17
N SER A 164 -16.83 -5.36 -0.07
CA SER A 164 -17.01 -6.64 0.64
C SER A 164 -15.72 -7.44 0.62
N TYR A 165 -15.50 -8.23 1.66
CA TYR A 165 -14.40 -9.19 1.73
C TYR A 165 -14.86 -10.62 1.39
N ASP A 166 -16.15 -10.93 1.45
CA ASP A 166 -16.72 -12.22 1.11
C ASP A 166 -18.08 -12.06 0.39
N PRO A 167 -18.15 -12.31 -0.93
CA PRO A 167 -17.01 -12.40 -1.83
C PRO A 167 -16.27 -11.07 -1.91
N LEU A 168 -14.97 -11.12 -2.24
CA LEU A 168 -14.17 -9.92 -2.40
C LEU A 168 -14.74 -9.07 -3.54
N ASP A 169 -15.07 -7.82 -3.21
CA ASP A 169 -15.63 -6.86 -4.15
C ASP A 169 -14.96 -5.50 -3.94
N VAL A 170 -14.28 -5.02 -4.98
CA VAL A 170 -13.48 -3.80 -4.98
C VAL A 170 -13.97 -2.81 -6.03
N VAL A 171 -13.93 -1.53 -5.70
CA VAL A 171 -14.35 -0.45 -6.59
C VAL A 171 -13.23 0.56 -6.71
N GLN A 172 -12.69 0.76 -7.91
CA GLN A 172 -11.77 1.86 -8.17
C GLN A 172 -12.53 3.19 -8.21
N LEU A 173 -11.97 4.19 -7.55
CA LEU A 173 -12.54 5.53 -7.46
C LEU A 173 -11.68 6.51 -8.27
N PRO A 174 -12.28 7.57 -8.84
CA PRO A 174 -11.53 8.57 -9.59
C PRO A 174 -10.53 9.32 -8.70
N VAL A 175 -9.43 9.76 -9.32
CA VAL A 175 -8.41 10.57 -8.68
C VAL A 175 -8.58 12.02 -9.12
N PRO A 176 -8.85 12.98 -8.22
CA PRO A 176 -8.88 14.40 -8.56
C PRO A 176 -7.54 14.87 -9.10
N ALA A 177 -7.56 15.60 -10.21
CA ALA A 177 -6.34 16.10 -10.85
C ALA A 177 -5.51 16.98 -9.92
N GLY A 178 -4.20 16.76 -9.93
CA GLY A 178 -3.24 17.53 -9.15
C GLY A 178 -3.16 17.19 -7.66
N LEU A 179 -3.97 16.21 -7.19
CA LEU A 179 -3.89 15.74 -5.81
C LEU A 179 -2.50 15.14 -5.55
N ALA A 180 -1.89 15.59 -4.47
CA ALA A 180 -0.57 15.12 -4.04
C ALA A 180 -0.59 14.72 -2.56
N VAL A 181 0.40 13.97 -2.14
CA VAL A 181 0.51 13.47 -0.77
C VAL A 181 1.92 13.69 -0.24
N ALA A 182 2.00 14.12 1.02
CA ALA A 182 3.19 14.02 1.83
C ALA A 182 2.98 12.91 2.84
N THR A 183 3.87 11.90 2.84
CA THR A 183 3.90 10.86 3.85
C THR A 183 5.18 11.01 4.66
N VAL A 184 5.05 11.05 5.97
CA VAL A 184 6.19 11.20 6.87
C VAL A 184 6.28 9.97 7.76
N HIS A 185 7.42 9.26 7.66
CA HIS A 185 7.71 8.06 8.44
C HIS A 185 8.70 8.40 9.57
N PRO A 186 8.27 8.47 10.83
CA PRO A 186 9.18 8.61 11.95
C PRO A 186 9.98 7.32 12.16
N HIS A 187 11.25 7.43 12.55
CA HIS A 187 12.13 6.28 12.81
C HIS A 187 11.73 5.58 14.12
N THR A 188 10.56 4.97 14.08
CA THR A 188 10.01 4.10 15.14
C THR A 188 9.12 3.05 14.52
N GLU A 189 8.86 1.98 15.24
CA GLU A 189 8.08 0.85 14.76
C GLU A 189 6.79 0.69 15.54
N ILE A 190 5.71 0.34 14.85
CA ILE A 190 4.45 -0.09 15.45
C ILE A 190 4.05 -1.41 14.78
N LYS A 191 3.96 -2.48 15.59
CA LYS A 191 3.46 -3.75 15.08
C LYS A 191 1.98 -3.65 14.75
N THR A 192 1.58 -4.17 13.60
CA THR A 192 0.18 -4.16 13.13
C THR A 192 -0.76 -4.80 14.16
N GLU A 193 -0.31 -5.88 14.83
CA GLU A 193 -1.06 -6.54 15.90
C GLU A 193 -1.35 -5.59 17.06
N ASP A 194 -0.36 -4.80 17.53
CA ASP A 194 -0.54 -3.83 18.61
C ASP A 194 -1.50 -2.71 18.22
N ALA A 195 -1.37 -2.21 16.96
CA ALA A 195 -2.27 -1.20 16.41
C ALA A 195 -3.72 -1.71 16.26
N ARG A 196 -3.93 -3.03 16.08
CA ARG A 196 -5.27 -3.64 16.12
C ARG A 196 -5.76 -3.87 17.54
N ARG A 197 -4.91 -4.35 18.43
CA ARG A 197 -5.27 -4.66 19.82
C ARG A 197 -5.78 -3.44 20.60
N ILE A 198 -5.30 -2.23 20.30
CA ILE A 198 -5.72 -1.00 20.96
C ILE A 198 -7.12 -0.52 20.54
N LEU A 199 -7.67 -1.03 19.44
CA LEU A 199 -8.98 -0.63 18.94
C LEU A 199 -10.11 -1.18 19.82
N LYS A 200 -11.18 -0.41 19.90
CA LYS A 200 -12.42 -0.86 20.56
C LYS A 200 -13.12 -1.91 19.69
N LYS A 201 -13.63 -2.96 20.32
CA LYS A 201 -14.46 -3.97 19.65
C LYS A 201 -15.90 -3.49 19.38
N GLU A 202 -16.34 -2.46 20.09
CA GLU A 202 -17.68 -1.87 19.99
C GLU A 202 -17.59 -0.37 19.79
N LEU A 203 -18.48 0.18 18.98
CA LEU A 203 -18.58 1.60 18.69
C LEU A 203 -19.95 2.14 19.16
N ARG A 204 -19.95 3.40 19.58
CA ARG A 204 -21.20 4.11 19.74
C ARG A 204 -21.84 4.33 18.37
N LEU A 205 -23.16 4.17 18.27
CA LEU A 205 -23.87 4.39 17.02
C LEU A 205 -23.62 5.81 16.47
N SER A 206 -23.50 6.83 17.32
CA SER A 206 -23.18 8.20 16.92
C SER A 206 -21.81 8.33 16.25
N ASP A 207 -20.79 7.59 16.74
CA ASP A 207 -19.46 7.60 16.16
C ASP A 207 -19.45 6.84 14.81
N ALA A 208 -20.17 5.73 14.75
CA ALA A 208 -20.38 4.98 13.52
C ALA A 208 -21.08 5.85 12.44
N VAL A 209 -22.16 6.58 12.80
CA VAL A 209 -22.86 7.51 11.89
C VAL A 209 -21.92 8.59 11.35
N ARG A 210 -21.05 9.16 12.19
CA ARG A 210 -20.03 10.13 11.75
C ARG A 210 -19.01 9.49 10.81
N GLN A 211 -18.51 8.31 11.14
CA GLN A 211 -17.51 7.61 10.34
C GLN A 211 -18.02 7.29 8.94
N TRP A 212 -19.19 6.63 8.82
CA TRP A 212 -19.71 6.30 7.50
C TRP A 212 -20.23 7.53 6.74
N GLY A 213 -20.69 8.59 7.44
CA GLY A 213 -21.00 9.88 6.81
C GLY A 213 -19.76 10.54 6.19
N ASN A 214 -18.63 10.53 6.91
CA ASN A 214 -17.33 11.00 6.38
C ASN A 214 -16.85 10.12 5.22
N LEU A 215 -16.96 8.80 5.31
CA LEU A 215 -16.57 7.90 4.23
C LEU A 215 -17.41 8.13 2.97
N ALA A 216 -18.73 8.21 3.11
CA ALA A 216 -19.63 8.46 1.97
C ALA A 216 -19.35 9.83 1.32
N ALA A 217 -19.09 10.86 2.14
CA ALA A 217 -18.74 12.19 1.65
C ALA A 217 -17.36 12.22 0.98
N LEU A 218 -16.38 11.44 1.47
CA LEU A 218 -15.07 11.28 0.83
C LEU A 218 -15.22 10.66 -0.56
N VAL A 219 -15.98 9.57 -0.70
CA VAL A 219 -16.26 8.94 -2.00
C VAL A 219 -16.95 9.92 -2.94
N ALA A 220 -17.97 10.65 -2.46
CA ALA A 220 -18.66 11.66 -3.26
C ALA A 220 -17.70 12.78 -3.71
N ALA A 221 -16.80 13.23 -2.83
CA ALA A 221 -15.81 14.25 -3.12
C ALA A 221 -14.84 13.82 -4.24
N LEU A 222 -14.39 12.56 -4.22
CA LEU A 222 -13.53 12.01 -5.27
C LEU A 222 -14.25 12.02 -6.62
N TYR A 223 -15.51 11.59 -6.69
CA TYR A 223 -16.30 11.61 -7.93
C TYR A 223 -16.59 13.02 -8.45
N GLN A 224 -16.78 13.99 -7.54
CA GLN A 224 -17.09 15.38 -7.91
C GLN A 224 -15.83 16.23 -8.16
N GLY A 225 -14.64 15.74 -7.77
CA GLY A 225 -13.43 16.54 -7.73
C GLY A 225 -13.50 17.69 -6.71
N ASP A 226 -14.39 17.58 -5.70
CA ASP A 226 -14.59 18.61 -4.67
C ASP A 226 -13.56 18.45 -3.55
N LEU A 227 -12.46 19.21 -3.64
CA LEU A 227 -11.39 19.15 -2.64
C LEU A 227 -11.79 19.76 -1.28
N ASP A 228 -12.79 20.61 -1.23
CA ASP A 228 -13.28 21.17 0.03
C ASP A 228 -14.17 20.17 0.77
N LEU A 229 -15.00 19.41 0.04
CA LEU A 229 -15.72 18.28 0.61
C LEU A 229 -14.74 17.17 1.05
N LEU A 230 -13.74 16.86 0.22
CA LEU A 230 -12.68 15.90 0.56
C LEU A 230 -12.01 16.28 1.89
N SER A 231 -11.62 17.55 2.04
CA SER A 231 -10.98 18.07 3.26
C SER A 231 -11.84 17.86 4.51
N ARG A 232 -13.14 18.17 4.44
CA ARG A 232 -14.06 17.99 5.58
C ARG A 232 -14.31 16.53 5.93
N SER A 233 -14.10 15.62 4.97
CA SER A 233 -14.39 14.18 5.08
C SER A 233 -13.22 13.35 5.58
N LEU A 234 -11.99 13.86 5.53
CA LEU A 234 -10.77 13.19 5.99
C LEU A 234 -10.64 13.23 7.53
N GLN A 235 -11.64 12.69 8.21
CA GLN A 235 -11.71 12.63 9.67
C GLN A 235 -12.04 11.20 10.10
N ASP A 236 -11.14 10.60 10.87
CA ASP A 236 -11.37 9.30 11.51
C ASP A 236 -11.75 9.50 12.98
N VAL A 237 -12.91 9.00 13.37
CA VAL A 237 -13.40 9.03 14.76
C VAL A 237 -13.34 7.65 15.43
N VAL A 238 -12.86 6.62 14.71
CA VAL A 238 -12.83 5.22 15.14
C VAL A 238 -11.42 4.79 15.52
N ALA A 239 -10.51 4.74 14.57
CA ALA A 239 -9.17 4.17 14.73
C ALA A 239 -8.13 5.21 15.16
N GLU A 240 -8.09 6.37 14.51
CA GLU A 240 -7.10 7.42 14.76
C GLU A 240 -7.03 7.87 16.23
N PRO A 241 -8.16 8.09 16.96
CA PRO A 241 -8.10 8.51 18.36
C PRO A 241 -7.40 7.51 19.29
N ARG A 242 -7.25 6.26 18.86
CA ARG A 242 -6.55 5.19 19.59
C ARG A 242 -5.14 5.00 19.06
N ARG A 243 -5.00 4.79 17.76
CA ARG A 243 -3.69 4.56 17.12
C ARG A 243 -2.75 5.76 17.26
N GLY A 244 -3.28 6.98 17.25
CA GLY A 244 -2.50 8.19 17.47
C GLY A 244 -1.76 8.23 18.81
N LEU A 245 -2.22 7.49 19.82
CA LEU A 245 -1.54 7.37 21.12
C LEU A 245 -0.25 6.54 21.04
N LEU A 246 -0.11 5.69 20.00
CA LEU A 246 1.08 4.88 19.76
C LEU A 246 2.17 5.66 19.01
N ILE A 247 1.85 6.81 18.42
CA ILE A 247 2.78 7.63 17.63
C ILE A 247 3.19 8.85 18.44
N PRO A 248 4.41 8.92 18.98
CA PRO A 248 4.84 10.09 19.74
C PRO A 248 4.77 11.35 18.89
N GLY A 249 4.12 12.39 19.42
CA GLY A 249 3.99 13.68 18.70
C GLY A 249 2.90 13.74 17.63
N PHE A 250 2.11 12.67 17.39
CA PHE A 250 1.09 12.63 16.33
C PHE A 250 0.19 13.88 16.27
N ALA A 251 -0.33 14.33 17.41
CA ALA A 251 -1.20 15.51 17.45
C ALA A 251 -0.50 16.79 16.96
N LYS A 252 0.79 16.98 17.30
CA LYS A 252 1.60 18.10 16.82
C LYS A 252 1.86 18.01 15.32
N VAL A 253 2.18 16.82 14.83
CA VAL A 253 2.42 16.55 13.41
C VAL A 253 1.16 16.82 12.60
N LYS A 254 0.00 16.32 13.06
CA LYS A 254 -1.29 16.59 12.42
C LYS A 254 -1.63 18.08 12.42
N GLN A 255 -1.38 18.80 13.52
CA GLN A 255 -1.57 20.24 13.59
C GLN A 255 -0.64 20.98 12.61
N ALA A 256 0.64 20.59 12.51
CA ALA A 256 1.59 21.17 11.58
C ALA A 256 1.17 20.95 10.13
N ALA A 257 0.62 19.77 9.80
CA ALA A 257 0.08 19.50 8.47
C ALA A 257 -1.05 20.46 8.10
N PHE A 258 -2.03 20.68 8.98
CA PHE A 258 -3.12 21.62 8.73
C PHE A 258 -2.65 23.06 8.64
N GLN A 259 -1.70 23.49 9.48
CA GLN A 259 -1.10 24.84 9.42
C GLN A 259 -0.32 25.03 8.12
N GLY A 260 0.27 23.97 7.57
CA GLY A 260 0.92 23.97 6.26
C GLY A 260 -0.04 23.93 5.06
N GLY A 261 -1.36 23.85 5.30
CA GLY A 261 -2.38 23.85 4.24
C GLY A 261 -2.76 22.48 3.69
N ALA A 262 -2.57 21.41 4.46
CA ALA A 262 -3.06 20.09 4.10
C ALA A 262 -4.59 20.06 4.00
N LEU A 263 -5.13 19.33 3.01
CA LEU A 263 -6.56 19.04 2.90
C LEU A 263 -7.03 18.16 4.05
N GLY A 264 -6.21 17.18 4.43
CA GLY A 264 -6.45 16.28 5.53
C GLY A 264 -5.18 15.56 5.92
N CYS A 265 -5.11 15.07 7.14
CA CYS A 265 -3.96 14.37 7.68
C CYS A 265 -4.42 13.27 8.63
N SER A 266 -3.88 12.06 8.47
CA SER A 266 -4.16 10.91 9.33
C SER A 266 -3.02 9.89 9.30
N ILE A 267 -3.20 8.79 10.01
CA ILE A 267 -2.26 7.68 10.07
C ILE A 267 -2.38 6.84 8.80
N SER A 268 -1.25 6.45 8.21
CA SER A 268 -1.21 5.49 7.12
C SER A 268 -1.25 4.07 7.67
N GLY A 269 -2.27 3.29 7.31
CA GLY A 269 -2.44 1.91 7.75
C GLY A 269 -2.44 1.78 9.28
N SER A 270 -1.53 0.96 9.81
CA SER A 270 -1.31 0.78 11.26
C SER A 270 -0.45 1.88 11.87
N GLY A 271 0.18 2.72 11.07
CA GLY A 271 1.24 3.62 11.45
C GLY A 271 2.61 2.91 11.48
N PRO A 272 3.70 3.58 11.92
CA PRO A 272 3.72 4.93 12.46
C PRO A 272 3.68 6.06 11.42
N SER A 273 3.74 5.76 10.13
CA SER A 273 3.68 6.79 9.09
C SER A 273 2.38 7.58 9.16
N VAL A 274 2.52 8.90 8.93
CA VAL A 274 1.42 9.86 8.88
C VAL A 274 1.39 10.46 7.49
N PHE A 275 0.22 10.45 6.85
CA PHE A 275 0.03 11.07 5.54
C PHE A 275 -0.76 12.36 5.62
N ALA A 276 -0.53 13.24 4.65
CA ALA A 276 -1.31 14.45 4.43
C ALA A 276 -1.63 14.58 2.93
N LEU A 277 -2.92 14.64 2.58
CA LEU A 277 -3.34 14.98 1.22
C LEU A 277 -3.28 16.49 1.00
N CYS A 278 -2.81 16.89 -0.19
CA CYS A 278 -2.51 18.27 -0.57
C CYS A 278 -3.04 18.58 -1.96
N ARG A 279 -3.32 19.87 -2.23
CA ARG A 279 -3.85 20.33 -3.53
C ARG A 279 -2.82 20.30 -4.66
N SER A 280 -1.54 20.13 -4.35
CA SER A 280 -0.45 20.11 -5.31
C SER A 280 0.83 19.55 -4.71
N MET A 281 1.77 19.14 -5.55
CA MET A 281 3.11 18.70 -5.14
C MET A 281 3.88 19.79 -4.39
N ARG A 282 3.65 21.08 -4.74
CA ARG A 282 4.24 22.20 -4.02
C ARG A 282 3.74 22.26 -2.57
N SER A 283 2.43 22.22 -2.36
CA SER A 283 1.87 22.21 -1.00
C SER A 283 2.22 20.94 -0.23
N ALA A 284 2.32 19.79 -0.90
CA ALA A 284 2.79 18.54 -0.26
C ALA A 284 4.20 18.68 0.29
N ARG A 285 5.10 19.38 -0.42
CA ARG A 285 6.47 19.64 0.04
C ARG A 285 6.50 20.54 1.28
N GLU A 286 5.75 21.62 1.28
CA GLU A 286 5.64 22.55 2.40
C GLU A 286 5.07 21.86 3.64
N VAL A 287 3.99 21.07 3.46
CA VAL A 287 3.35 20.26 4.50
C VAL A 287 4.28 19.19 5.03
N GLY A 288 4.95 18.43 4.16
CA GLY A 288 5.89 17.37 4.55
C GLY A 288 7.04 17.90 5.41
N THR A 289 7.60 19.07 5.04
CA THR A 289 8.65 19.73 5.82
C THR A 289 8.13 20.15 7.20
N ALA A 290 6.92 20.70 7.29
CA ALA A 290 6.32 21.08 8.56
C ALA A 290 6.05 19.87 9.47
N MET A 291 5.56 18.76 8.90
CA MET A 291 5.33 17.50 9.61
C MET A 291 6.64 16.89 10.13
N GLN A 292 7.69 16.85 9.30
CA GLN A 292 9.01 16.36 9.69
C GLN A 292 9.60 17.19 10.84
N SER A 293 9.51 18.52 10.74
CA SER A 293 9.95 19.44 11.80
C SER A 293 9.19 19.22 13.11
N ALA A 294 7.89 18.87 13.03
CA ALA A 294 7.09 18.58 14.21
C ALA A 294 7.49 17.26 14.88
N PHE A 295 7.92 16.23 14.12
CA PHE A 295 8.53 15.01 14.66
C PHE A 295 9.89 15.30 15.31
N ALA A 296 10.75 16.11 14.67
CA ALA A 296 12.04 16.50 15.23
C ALA A 296 11.88 17.23 16.58
N GLN A 297 10.83 18.06 16.77
CA GLN A 297 10.53 18.74 18.03
C GLN A 297 10.17 17.80 19.20
N VAL A 298 9.81 16.55 18.90
CA VAL A 298 9.57 15.51 19.92
C VAL A 298 10.69 14.49 19.99
N GLY A 299 11.84 14.78 19.34
CA GLY A 299 13.05 13.96 19.40
C GLY A 299 13.02 12.76 18.46
N LEU A 300 12.17 12.75 17.42
CA LEU A 300 12.11 11.70 16.42
C LEU A 300 12.62 12.21 15.07
N GLU A 301 13.60 11.51 14.52
CA GLU A 301 13.96 11.63 13.10
C GLU A 301 12.87 11.02 12.23
N ALA A 302 12.69 11.55 11.03
CA ALA A 302 11.66 11.07 10.13
C ALA A 302 12.03 11.29 8.67
N ASP A 303 11.64 10.35 7.79
CA ASP A 303 11.75 10.46 6.35
C ASP A 303 10.48 11.05 5.74
N VAL A 304 10.64 11.86 4.69
CA VAL A 304 9.53 12.48 3.95
C VAL A 304 9.46 11.89 2.55
N TYR A 305 8.33 11.31 2.21
CA TYR A 305 8.00 10.85 0.87
C TYR A 305 6.94 11.76 0.26
N LEU A 306 7.27 12.37 -0.88
CA LEU A 306 6.37 13.22 -1.66
C LEU A 306 5.94 12.47 -2.91
N SER A 307 4.65 12.38 -3.17
CA SER A 307 4.14 11.58 -4.26
C SER A 307 2.85 12.16 -4.85
N GLY A 308 2.61 11.88 -6.13
CA GLY A 308 1.26 11.85 -6.68
C GLY A 308 0.54 10.57 -6.29
N ILE A 309 -0.70 10.42 -6.76
CA ILE A 309 -1.45 9.17 -6.66
C ILE A 309 -1.12 8.32 -7.89
N ASN A 310 -0.60 7.12 -7.68
CA ASN A 310 -0.33 6.17 -8.76
C ASN A 310 -1.65 5.57 -9.26
N GLU A 311 -2.05 5.88 -10.47
CA GLU A 311 -3.30 5.41 -11.07
C GLU A 311 -3.14 4.10 -11.86
N SER A 312 -1.90 3.62 -12.03
CA SER A 312 -1.57 2.51 -12.93
C SER A 312 -1.28 1.17 -12.21
N GLY A 313 -1.05 1.19 -10.89
CA GLY A 313 -0.60 0.01 -10.14
C GLY A 313 0.87 -0.36 -10.44
N PRO A 314 1.20 -1.66 -10.56
CA PRO A 314 2.56 -2.14 -10.77
C PRO A 314 3.13 -1.74 -12.13
N VAL A 315 4.46 -1.59 -12.19
CA VAL A 315 5.20 -1.23 -13.42
C VAL A 315 6.25 -2.28 -13.71
N VAL A 316 6.28 -2.77 -14.95
CA VAL A 316 7.36 -3.65 -15.45
C VAL A 316 8.60 -2.80 -15.68
N LEU A 317 9.72 -3.24 -15.12
CA LEU A 317 11.01 -2.60 -15.28
C LEU A 317 11.82 -3.29 -16.38
N ASP A 318 12.64 -2.52 -17.10
CA ASP A 318 13.61 -3.09 -18.04
C ASP A 318 14.66 -3.90 -17.28
N THR A 319 14.81 -5.17 -17.61
CA THR A 319 15.77 -6.08 -16.96
C THR A 319 17.22 -5.77 -17.30
N GLU A 320 17.49 -4.90 -18.29
CA GLU A 320 18.85 -4.51 -18.71
C GLU A 320 19.53 -3.45 -17.81
N GLN A 321 18.83 -2.85 -16.83
CA GLN A 321 19.39 -1.81 -15.95
C GLN A 321 19.78 -2.28 -14.54
N GLY A 322 19.91 -3.58 -14.33
CA GLY A 322 20.22 -4.19 -13.04
C GLY A 322 21.58 -4.89 -12.98
N GLY A 323 22.66 -4.15 -13.33
CA GLY A 323 24.05 -4.58 -13.13
C GLY A 323 24.71 -3.78 -12.00
#